data_964f5024262eacce3404b4dbff932ec9
#
_entry.id   964f5024262eacce3404b4dbff932ec9
#
_cell.length_a   1.000
_cell.length_b   1.000
_cell.length_c   1.000
_cell.angle_alpha   90.00
_cell.angle_beta   90.00
_cell.angle_gamma   90.00
#
_symmetry.space_group_name_H-M   'P 1'
#
loop_
_entity.id
_entity.type
_entity.pdbx_description
1 polymer ?
#
loop_
_entity_poly.entity_id
_entity_poly.type
_entity_poly.pdbx_seq_one_letter_code
_entity_poly.pdbx_strand_id
1 'polypeptide(L)'
;TAKDLVKRAYEWGHKAIAITDHGVVQAFPEANHCFDAWGGCVPKESDFKVLYGMEAYLVDDLKGIVTNSKGQLIDGKFVVFDIETTGFSPLTCQIIEIGAVRVENGVITDRFSTFVNPKVPIPYRIEQLTSINDSMVMDAPDIQTILPQFLEFCEGAVMVAHNADFDMSFIIENCKRQGLPQEYTYVDTVGMARFLLPALNRFKLDT
;
A
#
# COMPACT_ATOMS: atom_id res chain seq x y z
N THR A 1 0.19 -7.63 27.71
CA THR A 1 -0.43 -8.89 27.30
C THR A 1 -1.94 -8.74 27.11
N ALA A 2 -2.62 -9.67 26.43
CA ALA A 2 -4.07 -9.65 26.29
C ALA A 2 -4.76 -9.76 27.67
N LYS A 3 -4.19 -10.57 28.55
CA LYS A 3 -4.65 -10.71 29.95
C LYS A 3 -4.62 -9.38 30.70
N ASP A 4 -3.57 -8.59 30.54
CA ASP A 4 -3.46 -7.29 31.23
C ASP A 4 -4.49 -6.28 30.71
N LEU A 5 -4.77 -6.30 29.40
CA LEU A 5 -5.81 -5.45 28.79
C LEU A 5 -7.20 -5.82 29.31
N VAL A 6 -7.55 -7.11 29.31
CA VAL A 6 -8.83 -7.61 29.81
C VAL A 6 -8.99 -7.24 31.28
N LYS A 7 -7.97 -7.50 32.11
CA LYS A 7 -7.96 -7.14 33.53
C LYS A 7 -8.20 -5.64 33.74
N ARG A 8 -7.46 -4.80 33.01
CA ARG A 8 -7.55 -3.34 33.13
C ARG A 8 -8.93 -2.82 32.72
N ALA A 9 -9.50 -3.36 31.63
CA ALA A 9 -10.84 -2.98 31.18
C ALA A 9 -11.90 -3.34 32.22
N TYR A 10 -11.79 -4.53 32.84
CA TYR A 10 -12.67 -4.94 33.91
C TYR A 10 -12.55 -4.02 35.15
N GLU A 11 -11.31 -3.76 35.61
CA GLU A 11 -11.04 -2.87 36.78
C GLU A 11 -11.57 -1.43 36.56
N TRP A 12 -11.59 -0.94 35.33
CA TRP A 12 -12.14 0.36 34.95
C TRP A 12 -13.67 0.38 34.83
N GLY A 13 -14.33 -0.74 35.07
CA GLY A 13 -15.78 -0.84 35.00
C GLY A 13 -16.37 -0.87 33.60
N HIS A 14 -15.56 -1.21 32.58
CA HIS A 14 -16.09 -1.46 31.23
C HIS A 14 -17.00 -2.69 31.24
N LYS A 15 -17.98 -2.72 30.35
CA LYS A 15 -18.89 -3.88 30.19
C LYS A 15 -18.31 -4.93 29.27
N ALA A 16 -17.41 -4.54 28.38
CA ALA A 16 -16.76 -5.43 27.44
C ALA A 16 -15.43 -4.85 26.93
N ILE A 17 -14.61 -5.71 26.36
CA ILE A 17 -13.43 -5.37 25.56
C ILE A 17 -13.43 -6.20 24.28
N ALA A 18 -13.02 -5.62 23.15
CA ALA A 18 -12.75 -6.38 21.93
C ALA A 18 -11.26 -6.73 21.85
N ILE A 19 -10.95 -7.95 21.48
CA ILE A 19 -9.61 -8.44 21.17
C ILE A 19 -9.59 -8.76 19.68
N THR A 20 -8.78 -7.99 18.91
CA THR A 20 -8.73 -8.06 17.46
C THR A 20 -7.27 -8.05 17.01
N ASP A 21 -6.70 -9.22 16.78
CA ASP A 21 -5.33 -9.37 16.30
C ASP A 21 -5.26 -9.14 14.78
N HIS A 22 -4.12 -8.68 14.31
CA HIS A 22 -3.82 -8.49 12.88
C HIS A 22 -3.64 -9.84 12.16
N GLY A 23 -4.64 -10.28 11.42
CA GLY A 23 -4.60 -11.48 10.58
C GLY A 23 -4.50 -12.81 11.32
N VAL A 24 -4.59 -12.81 12.66
CA VAL A 24 -4.44 -13.98 13.53
C VAL A 24 -5.40 -13.93 14.71
N VAL A 25 -5.41 -14.98 15.52
CA VAL A 25 -6.25 -15.12 16.73
C VAL A 25 -5.44 -15.53 17.97
N GLN A 26 -4.15 -15.21 17.98
CA GLN A 26 -3.20 -15.69 18.99
C GLN A 26 -3.50 -15.20 20.42
N ALA A 27 -4.12 -14.03 20.56
CA ALA A 27 -4.49 -13.48 21.86
C ALA A 27 -5.76 -14.10 22.48
N PHE A 28 -6.55 -14.87 21.72
CA PHE A 28 -7.81 -15.45 22.20
C PHE A 28 -7.67 -16.38 23.38
N PRO A 29 -6.73 -17.37 23.37
CA PRO A 29 -6.55 -18.25 24.53
C PRO A 29 -6.20 -17.47 25.80
N GLU A 30 -5.29 -16.49 25.70
CA GLU A 30 -4.87 -15.66 26.86
C GLU A 30 -6.03 -14.83 27.40
N ALA A 31 -6.83 -14.22 26.52
CA ALA A 31 -8.01 -13.46 26.90
C ALA A 31 -9.10 -14.35 27.52
N ASN A 32 -9.30 -15.57 26.99
CA ASN A 32 -10.26 -16.53 27.51
C ASN A 32 -9.86 -17.04 28.90
N HIS A 33 -8.59 -17.29 29.16
CA HIS A 33 -8.07 -17.72 30.44
C HIS A 33 -8.28 -16.68 31.57
N CYS A 34 -8.67 -15.44 31.24
CA CYS A 34 -9.03 -14.45 32.24
C CYS A 34 -10.29 -14.84 33.06
N PHE A 35 -11.11 -15.77 32.55
CA PHE A 35 -12.32 -16.27 33.21
C PHE A 35 -12.13 -17.64 33.89
N ASP A 36 -10.93 -18.17 33.90
CA ASP A 36 -10.65 -19.47 34.51
C ASP A 36 -10.85 -19.44 36.03
N ALA A 37 -11.29 -20.57 36.59
CA ALA A 37 -11.45 -20.72 38.03
C ALA A 37 -10.13 -20.60 38.81
N TRP A 38 -9.01 -20.92 38.15
CA TRP A 38 -7.66 -20.86 38.68
C TRP A 38 -6.80 -19.86 37.91
N GLY A 39 -6.50 -18.73 38.52
CA GLY A 39 -5.63 -17.72 37.91
C GLY A 39 -6.31 -16.77 36.93
N GLY A 40 -7.63 -16.83 36.78
CA GLY A 40 -8.38 -15.83 36.03
C GLY A 40 -8.33 -14.45 36.69
N CYS A 41 -8.49 -13.40 35.90
CA CYS A 41 -8.47 -12.02 36.37
C CYS A 41 -9.85 -11.34 36.35
N VAL A 42 -10.88 -12.04 35.84
CA VAL A 42 -12.28 -11.60 35.81
C VAL A 42 -13.15 -12.70 36.48
N PRO A 43 -14.03 -12.36 37.43
CA PRO A 43 -14.96 -13.34 38.01
C PRO A 43 -15.83 -14.01 36.95
N LYS A 44 -16.00 -15.32 37.04
CA LYS A 44 -16.73 -16.11 36.05
C LYS A 44 -18.22 -15.72 35.96
N GLU A 45 -18.81 -15.27 37.04
CA GLU A 45 -20.19 -14.82 37.13
C GLU A 45 -20.36 -13.34 36.76
N SER A 46 -19.30 -12.68 36.31
CA SER A 46 -19.35 -11.29 35.88
C SER A 46 -20.09 -11.16 34.54
N ASP A 47 -20.86 -10.07 34.40
CA ASP A 47 -21.47 -9.68 33.10
C ASP A 47 -20.47 -9.12 32.11
N PHE A 48 -19.17 -8.98 32.49
CA PHE A 48 -18.12 -8.50 31.61
C PHE A 48 -17.87 -9.50 30.45
N LYS A 49 -17.70 -8.96 29.24
CA LYS A 49 -17.54 -9.78 28.04
C LYS A 49 -16.26 -9.46 27.29
N VAL A 50 -15.61 -10.49 26.76
CA VAL A 50 -14.59 -10.35 25.73
C VAL A 50 -15.24 -10.64 24.39
N LEU A 51 -15.14 -9.68 23.45
CA LEU A 51 -15.59 -9.84 22.08
C LEU A 51 -14.36 -10.26 21.25
N TYR A 52 -14.45 -11.43 20.66
CA TYR A 52 -13.36 -11.98 19.84
C TYR A 52 -13.58 -11.61 18.38
N GLY A 53 -12.58 -11.00 17.79
CA GLY A 53 -12.56 -10.59 16.39
C GLY A 53 -11.17 -10.76 15.80
N MET A 54 -11.04 -10.46 14.53
CA MET A 54 -9.79 -10.51 13.80
C MET A 54 -9.79 -9.39 12.78
N GLU A 55 -8.66 -8.71 12.63
CA GLU A 55 -8.43 -7.84 11.49
C GLU A 55 -8.11 -8.72 10.28
N ALA A 56 -9.13 -8.99 9.47
CA ALA A 56 -9.00 -9.88 8.33
C ALA A 56 -8.43 -9.14 7.11
N TYR A 57 -7.58 -9.82 6.36
CA TYR A 57 -7.15 -9.36 5.04
C TYR A 57 -8.13 -9.86 3.98
N LEU A 58 -8.86 -8.93 3.36
CA LEU A 58 -9.68 -9.26 2.20
C LEU A 58 -8.77 -9.34 0.96
N VAL A 59 -8.68 -10.53 0.38
CA VAL A 59 -7.96 -10.76 -0.89
C VAL A 59 -8.99 -10.92 -1.99
N ASP A 60 -8.86 -10.13 -3.05
CA ASP A 60 -9.64 -10.31 -4.27
C ASP A 60 -8.90 -11.26 -5.21
N ASP A 61 -9.22 -12.54 -5.15
CA ASP A 61 -8.63 -13.58 -5.99
C ASP A 61 -9.05 -13.47 -7.47
N LEU A 62 -10.05 -12.62 -7.76
CA LEU A 62 -10.52 -12.37 -9.12
C LEU A 62 -9.83 -11.15 -9.75
N LYS A 63 -8.98 -10.44 -9.01
CA LYS A 63 -8.26 -9.29 -9.51
C LYS A 63 -7.33 -9.69 -10.64
N GLY A 64 -7.62 -9.18 -11.82
CA GLY A 64 -6.81 -9.44 -13.00
C GLY A 64 -5.40 -8.83 -12.88
N ILE A 65 -4.42 -9.46 -13.52
CA ILE A 65 -3.05 -8.94 -13.67
C ILE A 65 -3.07 -7.57 -14.38
N VAL A 66 -4.06 -7.37 -15.25
CA VAL A 66 -4.24 -6.15 -16.05
C VAL A 66 -5.54 -5.48 -15.64
N THR A 67 -5.45 -4.20 -15.28
CA THR A 67 -6.61 -3.35 -15.00
C THR A 67 -6.98 -2.53 -16.24
N ASN A 68 -8.28 -2.36 -16.50
CA ASN A 68 -8.83 -1.61 -17.65
C ASN A 68 -8.24 -2.03 -19.01
N SER A 69 -8.08 -3.34 -19.25
CA SER A 69 -7.60 -3.85 -20.53
C SER A 69 -8.53 -3.44 -21.67
N LYS A 70 -7.94 -2.94 -22.75
CA LYS A 70 -8.61 -2.57 -24.01
C LYS A 70 -8.14 -3.44 -25.18
N GLY A 71 -7.58 -4.63 -24.88
CA GLY A 71 -7.03 -5.53 -25.89
C GLY A 71 -5.66 -5.10 -26.44
N GLN A 72 -4.87 -4.40 -25.65
CA GLN A 72 -3.51 -4.01 -26.02
C GLN A 72 -2.63 -5.26 -26.26
N LEU A 73 -1.76 -5.17 -27.26
CA LEU A 73 -0.85 -6.25 -27.61
C LEU A 73 0.40 -6.25 -26.74
N ILE A 74 1.02 -7.41 -26.60
CA ILE A 74 2.21 -7.62 -25.76
C ILE A 74 3.48 -6.97 -26.36
N ASP A 75 3.46 -6.69 -27.67
CA ASP A 75 4.48 -5.97 -28.42
C ASP A 75 4.21 -4.46 -28.53
N GLY A 76 3.26 -3.97 -27.74
CA GLY A 76 2.89 -2.57 -27.68
C GLY A 76 3.90 -1.67 -26.97
N LYS A 77 3.42 -0.49 -26.62
CA LYS A 77 4.18 0.49 -25.83
C LYS A 77 3.87 0.30 -24.35
N PHE A 78 4.92 0.27 -23.55
CA PHE A 78 4.81 0.19 -22.08
C PHE A 78 5.58 1.34 -21.42
N VAL A 79 5.06 1.81 -20.30
CA VAL A 79 5.79 2.67 -19.38
C VAL A 79 5.92 1.91 -18.06
N VAL A 80 7.13 1.45 -17.76
CA VAL A 80 7.46 0.81 -16.49
C VAL A 80 7.88 1.92 -15.54
N PHE A 81 7.20 2.03 -14.40
CA PHE A 81 7.42 3.15 -13.48
C PHE A 81 7.33 2.71 -12.03
N ASP A 82 7.87 3.55 -11.17
CA ASP A 82 7.84 3.44 -9.73
C ASP A 82 7.78 4.84 -9.12
N ILE A 83 7.21 4.98 -7.93
CA ILE A 83 7.14 6.26 -7.22
C ILE A 83 7.66 6.10 -5.79
N GLU A 84 8.30 7.16 -5.29
CA GLU A 84 8.58 7.30 -3.87
C GLU A 84 7.64 8.33 -3.24
N THR A 85 7.25 8.10 -1.99
CA THR A 85 6.20 8.87 -1.32
C THR A 85 6.55 9.18 0.13
N THR A 86 5.91 10.18 0.73
CA THR A 86 6.07 10.50 2.16
C THR A 86 5.40 9.49 3.09
N GLY A 87 4.72 8.47 2.56
CA GLY A 87 4.03 7.41 3.33
C GLY A 87 3.04 6.63 2.47
N PHE A 88 2.18 5.84 3.07
CA PHE A 88 1.42 4.79 2.36
C PHE A 88 0.00 5.20 1.91
N SER A 89 -0.51 6.34 2.34
CA SER A 89 -1.89 6.74 2.02
C SER A 89 -1.93 7.82 0.94
N PRO A 90 -2.53 7.59 -0.23
CA PRO A 90 -2.64 8.59 -1.29
C PRO A 90 -3.50 9.80 -0.90
N LEU A 91 -4.34 9.65 0.15
CA LEU A 91 -5.19 10.74 0.64
C LEU A 91 -4.42 11.76 1.48
N THR A 92 -3.40 11.33 2.21
CA THR A 92 -2.68 12.14 3.21
C THR A 92 -1.19 12.29 2.94
N CYS A 93 -0.59 11.43 2.12
CA CYS A 93 0.82 11.45 1.77
C CYS A 93 1.04 12.01 0.37
N GLN A 94 2.29 12.39 0.07
CA GLN A 94 2.68 13.06 -1.16
C GLN A 94 3.72 12.23 -1.92
N ILE A 95 3.74 12.35 -3.24
CA ILE A 95 4.82 11.82 -4.09
C ILE A 95 6.06 12.69 -3.91
N ILE A 96 7.24 12.07 -3.82
CA ILE A 96 8.55 12.75 -3.71
C ILE A 96 9.49 12.41 -4.87
N GLU A 97 9.25 11.34 -5.61
CA GLU A 97 9.96 10.97 -6.82
C GLU A 97 9.05 10.20 -7.77
N ILE A 98 9.26 10.37 -9.08
CA ILE A 98 8.70 9.53 -10.14
C ILE A 98 9.85 9.09 -11.04
N GLY A 99 10.06 7.76 -11.13
CA GLY A 99 10.99 7.14 -12.06
C GLY A 99 10.25 6.30 -13.09
N ALA A 100 10.55 6.46 -14.37
CA ALA A 100 9.91 5.68 -15.43
C ALA A 100 10.81 5.45 -16.63
N VAL A 101 10.55 4.35 -17.33
CA VAL A 101 11.14 4.05 -18.65
C VAL A 101 10.05 3.70 -19.63
N ARG A 102 10.15 4.22 -20.86
CA ARG A 102 9.32 3.81 -21.98
C ARG A 102 9.98 2.64 -22.68
N VAL A 103 9.19 1.60 -22.95
CA VAL A 103 9.64 0.39 -23.62
C VAL A 103 8.77 0.18 -24.87
N GLU A 104 9.40 0.05 -26.02
CA GLU A 104 8.74 -0.29 -27.28
C GLU A 104 9.48 -1.47 -27.93
N ASN A 105 8.74 -2.50 -28.34
CA ASN A 105 9.30 -3.72 -28.92
C ASN A 105 10.43 -4.34 -28.06
N GLY A 106 10.28 -4.30 -26.73
CA GLY A 106 11.27 -4.85 -25.78
C GLY A 106 12.53 -3.99 -25.60
N VAL A 107 12.59 -2.78 -26.18
CA VAL A 107 13.74 -1.86 -26.05
C VAL A 107 13.32 -0.61 -25.29
N ILE A 108 14.17 -0.17 -24.37
CA ILE A 108 13.98 1.12 -23.67
C ILE A 108 14.26 2.25 -24.67
N THR A 109 13.22 3.03 -24.96
CA THR A 109 13.30 4.14 -25.94
C THR A 109 13.42 5.50 -25.28
N ASP A 110 12.95 5.65 -24.03
CA ASP A 110 12.98 6.93 -23.34
C ASP A 110 12.98 6.74 -21.82
N ARG A 111 13.31 7.78 -21.05
CA ARG A 111 13.37 7.80 -19.60
C ARG A 111 12.76 9.06 -19.03
N PHE A 112 12.07 8.91 -17.93
CA PHE A 112 11.53 9.99 -17.12
C PHE A 112 12.01 9.78 -15.68
N SER A 113 12.65 10.77 -15.09
CA SER A 113 13.08 10.69 -13.68
C SER A 113 13.09 12.09 -13.11
N THR A 114 12.36 12.31 -12.03
CA THR A 114 12.29 13.62 -11.38
C THR A 114 11.93 13.52 -9.92
N PHE A 115 12.56 14.35 -9.10
CA PHE A 115 12.06 14.63 -7.76
C PHE A 115 10.80 15.50 -7.84
N VAL A 116 9.98 15.40 -6.80
CA VAL A 116 8.73 16.17 -6.64
C VAL A 116 8.76 16.81 -5.26
N ASN A 117 8.56 18.13 -5.19
CA ASN A 117 8.45 18.81 -3.91
C ASN A 117 7.11 18.49 -3.23
N PRO A 118 7.09 17.76 -2.10
CA PRO A 118 5.87 17.38 -1.43
C PRO A 118 5.17 18.53 -0.68
N LYS A 119 5.84 19.68 -0.52
CA LYS A 119 5.43 20.83 0.29
C LYS A 119 5.19 20.51 1.78
N VAL A 120 5.64 19.37 2.23
CA VAL A 120 5.62 18.89 3.62
C VAL A 120 6.95 18.22 3.93
N PRO A 121 7.40 18.20 5.20
CA PRO A 121 8.62 17.50 5.58
C PRO A 121 8.53 15.99 5.29
N ILE A 122 9.63 15.41 4.83
CA ILE A 122 9.77 13.97 4.63
C ILE A 122 9.98 13.31 6.01
N PRO A 123 9.13 12.35 6.43
CA PRO A 123 9.31 11.66 7.69
C PRO A 123 10.65 10.91 7.72
N TYR A 124 11.37 10.97 8.83
CA TYR A 124 12.68 10.32 9.00
C TYR A 124 12.68 8.83 8.59
N ARG A 125 11.60 8.10 8.88
CA ARG A 125 11.46 6.70 8.46
C ARG A 125 11.45 6.54 6.94
N ILE A 126 10.87 7.48 6.22
CA ILE A 126 10.84 7.47 4.75
C ILE A 126 12.23 7.82 4.20
N GLU A 127 12.89 8.83 4.77
CA GLU A 127 14.27 9.14 4.41
C GLU A 127 15.20 7.92 4.57
N GLN A 128 15.06 7.16 5.66
CA GLN A 128 15.84 5.92 5.86
C GLN A 128 15.50 4.83 4.85
N LEU A 129 14.26 4.78 4.35
CA LEU A 129 13.81 3.77 3.39
C LEU A 129 14.25 4.11 1.97
N THR A 130 14.05 5.36 1.55
CA THR A 130 14.21 5.82 0.15
C THR A 130 15.55 6.51 -0.09
N SER A 131 16.25 6.92 0.97
CA SER A 131 17.43 7.78 0.95
C SER A 131 17.16 9.18 0.39
N ILE A 132 15.89 9.58 0.24
CA ILE A 132 15.47 10.90 -0.21
C ILE A 132 15.20 11.78 1.00
N ASN A 133 15.82 12.94 1.07
CA ASN A 133 15.64 13.90 2.15
C ASN A 133 15.09 15.24 1.65
N ASP A 134 14.68 16.11 2.58
CA ASP A 134 14.07 17.40 2.27
C ASP A 134 14.94 18.27 1.35
N SER A 135 16.28 18.26 1.51
CA SER A 135 17.17 19.07 0.69
C SER A 135 17.20 18.66 -0.78
N MET A 136 16.90 17.40 -1.10
CA MET A 136 16.87 16.89 -2.47
C MET A 136 15.59 17.30 -3.22
N VAL A 137 14.49 17.51 -2.51
CA VAL A 137 13.18 17.80 -3.10
C VAL A 137 12.75 19.26 -2.96
N MET A 138 13.43 20.07 -2.14
CA MET A 138 13.04 21.44 -1.79
C MET A 138 12.92 22.35 -3.02
N ASP A 139 13.84 22.23 -3.97
CA ASP A 139 13.87 23.04 -5.19
C ASP A 139 13.23 22.33 -6.39
N ALA A 140 12.68 21.12 -6.19
CA ALA A 140 11.98 20.38 -7.23
C ALA A 140 10.61 21.01 -7.54
N PRO A 141 10.09 20.85 -8.77
CA PRO A 141 8.71 21.20 -9.08
C PRO A 141 7.71 20.42 -8.23
N ASP A 142 6.52 20.97 -8.05
CA ASP A 142 5.44 20.28 -7.35
C ASP A 142 4.70 19.30 -8.26
N ILE A 143 3.84 18.48 -7.64
CA ILE A 143 3.07 17.44 -8.35
C ILE A 143 2.11 18.03 -9.39
N GLN A 144 1.62 19.27 -9.20
CA GLN A 144 0.76 19.93 -10.16
C GLN A 144 1.49 20.19 -11.49
N THR A 145 2.78 20.45 -11.42
CA THR A 145 3.64 20.65 -12.59
C THR A 145 4.10 19.34 -13.21
N ILE A 146 4.46 18.35 -12.39
CA ILE A 146 5.09 17.10 -12.84
C ILE A 146 4.06 16.11 -13.38
N LEU A 147 2.89 15.99 -12.74
CA LEU A 147 1.90 14.97 -13.14
C LEU A 147 1.45 15.09 -14.61
N PRO A 148 1.11 16.28 -15.14
CA PRO A 148 0.78 16.41 -16.57
C PRO A 148 1.92 15.92 -17.49
N GLN A 149 3.17 16.22 -17.17
CA GLN A 149 4.33 15.79 -17.95
C GLN A 149 4.53 14.28 -17.90
N PHE A 150 4.34 13.67 -16.73
CA PHE A 150 4.37 12.21 -16.58
C PHE A 150 3.24 11.53 -17.36
N LEU A 151 2.02 12.09 -17.34
CA LEU A 151 0.90 11.56 -18.11
C LEU A 151 1.12 11.67 -19.62
N GLU A 152 1.72 12.77 -20.09
CA GLU A 152 2.14 12.92 -21.49
C GLU A 152 3.21 11.87 -21.85
N PHE A 153 4.17 11.63 -20.94
CA PHE A 153 5.15 10.55 -21.11
C PHE A 153 4.48 9.17 -21.19
N CYS A 154 3.35 8.94 -20.53
CA CYS A 154 2.59 7.68 -20.56
C CYS A 154 1.61 7.59 -21.74
N GLU A 155 1.47 8.62 -22.57
CA GLU A 155 0.46 8.64 -23.63
C GLU A 155 0.59 7.48 -24.61
N GLY A 156 -0.52 6.76 -24.84
CA GLY A 156 -0.58 5.61 -25.74
C GLY A 156 0.12 4.36 -25.25
N ALA A 157 0.63 4.33 -24.02
CA ALA A 157 1.30 3.19 -23.41
C ALA A 157 0.45 2.50 -22.34
N VAL A 158 0.75 1.23 -22.11
CA VAL A 158 0.28 0.49 -20.91
C VAL A 158 1.24 0.80 -19.76
N MET A 159 0.72 1.22 -18.63
CA MET A 159 1.51 1.48 -17.44
C MET A 159 1.83 0.16 -16.72
N VAL A 160 3.04 0.03 -16.20
CA VAL A 160 3.52 -1.20 -15.55
C VAL A 160 4.23 -0.81 -14.25
N ALA A 161 3.81 -1.39 -13.13
CA ALA A 161 4.48 -1.19 -11.85
C ALA A 161 4.49 -2.48 -11.01
N HIS A 162 5.31 -2.50 -9.97
CA HIS A 162 5.42 -3.64 -9.06
C HIS A 162 4.56 -3.39 -7.82
N ASN A 163 3.49 -4.16 -7.62
CA ASN A 163 2.39 -3.86 -6.71
C ASN A 163 1.67 -2.57 -7.16
N ALA A 164 1.33 -2.54 -8.45
CA ALA A 164 0.89 -1.38 -9.20
C ALA A 164 -0.27 -0.58 -8.59
N ASP A 165 -1.10 -1.21 -7.74
CA ASP A 165 -2.18 -0.49 -7.05
C ASP A 165 -1.69 0.59 -6.11
N PHE A 166 -0.52 0.38 -5.51
CA PHE A 166 0.08 1.38 -4.66
C PHE A 166 0.40 2.65 -5.48
N ASP A 167 1.20 2.51 -6.52
CA ASP A 167 1.62 3.62 -7.37
C ASP A 167 0.45 4.28 -8.06
N MET A 168 -0.42 3.47 -8.67
CA MET A 168 -1.61 3.96 -9.36
C MET A 168 -2.59 4.67 -8.45
N SER A 169 -2.70 4.27 -7.19
CA SER A 169 -3.56 4.96 -6.22
C SER A 169 -3.13 6.42 -6.00
N PHE A 170 -1.83 6.68 -5.92
CA PHE A 170 -1.27 8.03 -5.82
C PHE A 170 -1.45 8.82 -7.12
N ILE A 171 -1.17 8.21 -8.28
CA ILE A 171 -1.37 8.85 -9.58
C ILE A 171 -2.84 9.24 -9.77
N ILE A 172 -3.78 8.31 -9.56
CA ILE A 172 -5.22 8.52 -9.74
C ILE A 172 -5.74 9.59 -8.76
N GLU A 173 -5.33 9.56 -7.49
CA GLU A 173 -5.76 10.55 -6.51
C GLU A 173 -5.26 11.97 -6.88
N ASN A 174 -4.03 12.10 -7.37
CA ASN A 174 -3.49 13.38 -7.85
C ASN A 174 -4.17 13.83 -9.15
N CYS A 175 -4.50 12.91 -10.06
CA CYS A 175 -5.32 13.20 -11.24
C CYS A 175 -6.68 13.75 -10.85
N LYS A 176 -7.35 13.10 -9.89
CA LYS A 176 -8.65 13.55 -9.36
C LYS A 176 -8.58 14.96 -8.79
N ARG A 177 -7.55 15.27 -7.99
CA ARG A 177 -7.34 16.61 -7.41
C ARG A 177 -7.11 17.68 -8.47
N GLN A 178 -6.54 17.33 -9.61
CA GLN A 178 -6.24 18.25 -10.71
C GLN A 178 -7.29 18.24 -11.83
N GLY A 179 -8.36 17.44 -11.71
CA GLY A 179 -9.39 17.31 -12.75
C GLY A 179 -8.90 16.64 -14.04
N LEU A 180 -7.86 15.79 -13.93
CA LEU A 180 -7.27 15.03 -15.04
C LEU A 180 -7.97 13.67 -15.21
N PRO A 181 -7.80 12.97 -16.35
CA PRO A 181 -8.32 11.61 -16.55
C PRO A 181 -7.85 10.67 -15.43
N GLN A 182 -8.70 9.68 -15.09
CA GLN A 182 -8.45 8.75 -13.99
C GLN A 182 -8.45 7.28 -14.43
N GLU A 183 -8.74 7.02 -15.69
CA GLU A 183 -8.80 5.66 -16.23
C GLU A 183 -7.55 5.35 -17.05
N TYR A 184 -6.74 4.45 -16.53
CA TYR A 184 -5.51 3.98 -17.16
C TYR A 184 -5.53 2.46 -17.29
N THR A 185 -4.95 1.94 -18.39
CA THR A 185 -4.61 0.52 -18.46
C THR A 185 -3.28 0.30 -17.79
N TYR A 186 -3.24 -0.59 -16.78
CA TYR A 186 -1.98 -0.91 -16.13
C TYR A 186 -1.86 -2.39 -15.78
N VAL A 187 -0.62 -2.84 -15.63
CA VAL A 187 -0.21 -4.21 -15.30
C VAL A 187 0.48 -4.23 -13.95
N ASP A 188 0.06 -5.17 -13.09
CA ASP A 188 0.76 -5.47 -11.85
C ASP A 188 1.74 -6.63 -12.03
N THR A 189 3.04 -6.33 -11.93
CA THR A 189 4.08 -7.35 -12.07
C THR A 189 4.15 -8.32 -10.89
N VAL A 190 3.62 -7.99 -9.71
CA VAL A 190 3.48 -8.96 -8.60
C VAL A 190 2.46 -10.03 -8.98
N GLY A 191 1.29 -9.60 -9.48
CA GLY A 191 0.25 -10.52 -9.95
C GLY A 191 0.76 -11.40 -11.09
N MET A 192 1.48 -10.79 -12.05
CA MET A 192 2.10 -11.51 -13.16
C MET A 192 3.15 -12.51 -12.70
N ALA A 193 4.03 -12.13 -11.76
CA ALA A 193 5.06 -13.02 -11.22
C ALA A 193 4.45 -14.21 -10.45
N ARG A 194 3.40 -13.99 -9.68
CA ARG A 194 2.68 -15.07 -9.00
C ARG A 194 2.10 -16.10 -9.97
N PHE A 195 1.60 -15.64 -11.10
CA PHE A 195 1.05 -16.51 -12.13
C PHE A 195 2.12 -17.26 -12.92
N LEU A 196 3.18 -16.57 -13.35
CA LEU A 196 4.22 -17.13 -14.21
C LEU A 196 5.28 -17.91 -13.44
N LEU A 197 5.53 -17.57 -12.18
CA LEU A 197 6.61 -18.10 -11.35
C LEU A 197 6.08 -18.65 -10.01
N PRO A 198 5.11 -19.59 -10.03
CA PRO A 198 4.42 -20.05 -8.82
C PRO A 198 5.34 -20.78 -7.82
N ALA A 199 6.53 -21.18 -8.24
CA ALA A 199 7.53 -21.83 -7.36
C ALA A 199 8.33 -20.84 -6.49
N LEU A 200 8.21 -19.52 -6.74
CA LEU A 200 8.90 -18.53 -5.91
C LEU A 200 8.17 -18.34 -4.58
N ASN A 201 8.96 -18.30 -3.50
CA ASN A 201 8.43 -18.03 -2.15
C ASN A 201 8.24 -16.53 -1.85
N ARG A 202 8.82 -15.67 -2.66
CA ARG A 202 8.75 -14.20 -2.52
C ARG A 202 8.67 -13.56 -3.90
N PHE A 203 8.02 -12.40 -3.97
CA PHE A 203 7.79 -11.65 -5.21
C PHE A 203 8.27 -10.19 -5.07
N LYS A 204 9.37 -9.96 -4.34
CA LYS A 204 10.05 -8.68 -4.30
C LYS A 204 10.98 -8.54 -5.51
N LEU A 205 11.27 -7.31 -5.94
CA LEU A 205 12.16 -7.05 -7.08
C LEU A 205 13.61 -7.48 -6.87
N ASP A 206 14.02 -7.66 -5.60
CA ASP A 206 15.36 -8.09 -5.18
C ASP A 206 15.48 -9.60 -4.92
N THR A 207 14.50 -10.40 -5.37
CA THR A 207 14.45 -11.86 -5.11
C THR A 207 15.04 -12.66 -6.26
#